data_0469394b1f6278682f23d23d09240538
#
_entry.id   0469394b1f6278682f23d23d09240538
#
_cell.length_a   1.000
_cell.length_b   1.000
_cell.length_c   1.000
_cell.angle_alpha   90.00
_cell.angle_beta   90.00
_cell.angle_gamma   90.00
#
_symmetry.space_group_name_H-M   'P 1'
#
loop_
_entity.id
_entity.type
_entity.pdbx_description
1 polymer ?
#
loop_
_entity_poly.entity_id
_entity_poly.type
_entity_poly.pdbx_seq_one_letter_code
_entity_poly.pdbx_strand_id
1 'polypeptide(L)'
;MLARITPSPLKGTVPAIASKSMAHRLIICAALANGETHVTCNTTCADIEATVRCLTSLGARIETVEDGFQVHPTMKSIEFGLLKALAGGTLDCGESGSTLRFMLPVACALGAEATF
;
A
#
# COMPACT_ATOMS: atom_id res chain seq x y z
N MET A 1 -8.17 24.98 -16.12
CA MET A 1 -7.20 25.76 -15.32
C MET A 1 -6.01 26.07 -16.20
N LEU A 2 -5.62 27.33 -16.35
CA LEU A 2 -4.48 27.74 -17.18
C LEU A 2 -3.39 28.27 -16.24
N ALA A 3 -2.19 27.70 -16.29
CA ALA A 3 -1.05 28.17 -15.53
C ALA A 3 -0.05 28.85 -16.47
N ARG A 4 0.39 30.06 -16.14
CA ARG A 4 1.45 30.78 -16.86
C ARG A 4 2.71 30.78 -16.01
N ILE A 5 3.79 30.17 -16.52
CA ILE A 5 5.07 30.11 -15.85
C ILE A 5 6.03 31.08 -16.50
N THR A 6 6.59 31.99 -15.73
CA THR A 6 7.66 32.89 -16.18
C THR A 6 8.99 32.35 -15.66
N PRO A 7 9.99 32.12 -16.52
CA PRO A 7 11.29 31.66 -16.08
C PRO A 7 11.92 32.63 -15.07
N SER A 8 12.36 32.11 -13.94
CA SER A 8 13.07 32.87 -12.90
C SER A 8 14.04 31.97 -12.15
N PRO A 9 15.13 32.49 -11.59
CA PRO A 9 16.01 31.70 -10.73
C PRO A 9 15.25 31.26 -9.49
N LEU A 10 15.28 29.95 -9.19
CA LEU A 10 14.69 29.39 -7.99
C LEU A 10 15.68 29.44 -6.84
N LYS A 11 15.22 29.87 -5.66
CA LYS A 11 16.02 29.97 -4.44
C LYS A 11 15.16 29.57 -3.24
N GLY A 12 15.66 28.64 -2.42
CA GLY A 12 14.97 28.16 -1.23
C GLY A 12 15.12 26.66 -1.05
N THR A 13 14.50 26.17 0.03
CA THR A 13 14.46 24.74 0.37
C THR A 13 13.02 24.29 0.39
N VAL A 14 12.73 23.16 -0.24
CA VAL A 14 11.41 22.51 -0.16
C VAL A 14 11.59 21.09 0.39
N PRO A 15 10.72 20.63 1.30
CA PRO A 15 10.75 19.26 1.75
C PRO A 15 10.37 18.33 0.57
N ALA A 16 11.15 17.25 0.39
CA ALA A 16 10.80 16.23 -0.58
C ALA A 16 9.59 15.42 -0.08
N ILE A 17 8.66 15.12 -0.99
CA ILE A 17 7.59 14.18 -0.72
C ILE A 17 8.12 12.75 -0.74
N ALA A 18 7.44 11.83 -0.02
CA ALA A 18 7.79 10.42 -0.05
C ALA A 18 7.65 9.83 -1.46
N SER A 19 8.54 8.89 -1.79
CA SER A 19 8.45 8.17 -3.06
C SER A 19 7.26 7.20 -3.04
N LYS A 20 6.23 7.50 -3.84
CA LYS A 20 5.05 6.64 -4.01
C LYS A 20 5.44 5.19 -4.34
N SER A 21 6.35 5.01 -5.28
CA SER A 21 6.82 3.68 -5.68
C SER A 21 7.53 2.90 -4.56
N MET A 22 8.25 3.60 -3.70
CA MET A 22 8.89 2.98 -2.54
C MET A 22 7.84 2.67 -1.47
N ALA A 23 6.91 3.58 -1.19
CA ALA A 23 5.85 3.38 -0.21
C ALA A 23 5.02 2.12 -0.52
N HIS A 24 4.56 1.93 -1.76
CA HIS A 24 3.87 0.70 -2.16
C HIS A 24 4.65 -0.55 -1.78
N ARG A 25 5.93 -0.61 -2.15
CA ARG A 25 6.78 -1.78 -1.91
C ARG A 25 7.00 -2.03 -0.42
N LEU A 26 7.30 -0.98 0.35
CA LEU A 26 7.53 -1.11 1.79
C LEU A 26 6.28 -1.58 2.54
N ILE A 27 5.11 -1.04 2.22
CA ILE A 27 3.84 -1.44 2.84
C ILE A 27 3.51 -2.90 2.48
N ILE A 28 3.71 -3.31 1.22
CA ILE A 28 3.52 -4.70 0.80
C ILE A 28 4.48 -5.64 1.53
N CYS A 29 5.78 -5.31 1.58
CA CYS A 29 6.76 -6.12 2.29
C CYS A 29 6.44 -6.20 3.78
N ALA A 30 6.01 -5.10 4.41
CA ALA A 30 5.60 -5.07 5.81
C ALA A 30 4.38 -5.96 6.06
N ALA A 31 3.38 -5.92 5.16
CA ALA A 31 2.18 -6.75 5.27
C ALA A 31 2.47 -8.26 5.08
N LEU A 32 3.56 -8.61 4.41
CA LEU A 32 4.00 -10.00 4.18
C LEU A 32 5.13 -10.43 5.12
N ALA A 33 5.57 -9.57 6.04
CA ALA A 33 6.64 -9.86 6.99
C ALA A 33 6.16 -10.76 8.15
N ASN A 34 7.10 -11.24 8.96
CA ASN A 34 6.79 -12.09 10.11
C ASN A 34 6.46 -11.28 11.39
N GLY A 35 6.63 -9.97 11.37
CA GLY A 35 6.46 -9.09 12.54
C GLY A 35 5.90 -7.73 12.18
N GLU A 36 5.41 -7.04 13.19
CA GLU A 36 4.91 -5.68 13.06
C GLU A 36 6.00 -4.74 12.53
N THR A 37 5.62 -3.84 11.65
CA THR A 37 6.55 -2.93 10.98
C THR A 37 5.96 -1.52 10.95
N HIS A 38 6.76 -0.54 11.32
CA HIS A 38 6.45 0.87 11.11
C HIS A 38 7.06 1.33 9.78
N VAL A 39 6.23 1.87 8.90
CA VAL A 39 6.66 2.41 7.60
C VAL A 39 6.52 3.93 7.64
N THR A 40 7.63 4.64 7.75
CA THR A 40 7.63 6.10 7.70
C THR A 40 7.32 6.59 6.29
N CYS A 41 6.25 7.36 6.16
CA CYS A 41 5.79 7.91 4.89
C CYS A 41 5.04 9.22 5.14
N ASN A 42 5.69 10.34 4.92
CA ASN A 42 5.16 11.68 5.21
C ASN A 42 4.10 12.17 4.21
N THR A 43 3.69 11.35 3.27
CA THR A 43 2.73 11.73 2.24
C THR A 43 1.90 10.50 1.84
N THR A 44 0.59 10.63 1.83
CA THR A 44 -0.32 9.63 1.25
C THR A 44 -0.94 10.13 -0.05
N CYS A 45 -1.50 9.22 -0.83
CA CYS A 45 -2.28 9.50 -2.02
C CYS A 45 -3.23 8.34 -2.31
N ALA A 46 -4.19 8.56 -3.19
CA ALA A 46 -5.22 7.56 -3.53
C ALA A 46 -4.64 6.20 -3.95
N ASP A 47 -3.49 6.18 -4.63
CA ASP A 47 -2.82 4.93 -5.01
C ASP A 47 -2.29 4.16 -3.79
N ILE A 48 -1.65 4.84 -2.83
CA ILE A 48 -1.16 4.22 -1.59
C ILE A 48 -2.33 3.69 -0.78
N GLU A 49 -3.40 4.47 -0.66
CA GLU A 49 -4.63 4.09 0.04
C GLU A 49 -5.29 2.86 -0.61
N ALA A 50 -5.29 2.77 -1.94
CA ALA A 50 -5.76 1.57 -2.65
C ALA A 50 -4.93 0.34 -2.30
N THR A 51 -3.60 0.47 -2.21
CA THR A 51 -2.72 -0.63 -1.78
C THR A 51 -3.03 -1.05 -0.34
N VAL A 52 -3.23 -0.09 0.57
CA VAL A 52 -3.61 -0.36 1.96
C VAL A 52 -4.95 -1.11 2.02
N ARG A 53 -5.97 -0.66 1.26
CA ARG A 53 -7.28 -1.36 1.19
C ARG A 53 -7.13 -2.80 0.72
N CYS A 54 -6.40 -3.03 -0.37
CA CYS A 54 -6.18 -4.37 -0.90
C CYS A 54 -5.48 -5.29 0.11
N LEU A 55 -4.42 -4.80 0.77
CA LEU A 55 -3.70 -5.59 1.79
C LEU A 55 -4.57 -5.86 3.02
N THR A 56 -5.41 -4.91 3.40
CA THR A 56 -6.38 -5.11 4.48
C THR A 56 -7.41 -6.19 4.11
N SER A 57 -7.90 -6.18 2.86
CA SER A 57 -8.76 -7.25 2.34
C SER A 57 -8.06 -8.61 2.31
N LEU A 58 -6.74 -8.64 2.19
CA LEU A 58 -5.91 -9.84 2.29
C LEU A 58 -5.52 -10.20 3.75
N GLY A 59 -6.09 -9.52 4.75
CA GLY A 59 -5.95 -9.85 6.16
C GLY A 59 -4.85 -9.13 6.93
N ALA A 60 -4.14 -8.18 6.32
CA ALA A 60 -3.25 -7.29 7.05
C ALA A 60 -4.06 -6.26 7.84
N ARG A 61 -3.59 -5.88 9.03
CA ARG A 61 -4.13 -4.73 9.75
C ARG A 61 -3.15 -3.57 9.61
N ILE A 62 -3.59 -2.49 8.97
CA ILE A 62 -2.77 -1.32 8.67
C ILE A 62 -3.44 -0.09 9.26
N GLU A 63 -2.74 0.58 10.15
CA GLU A 63 -3.18 1.80 10.81
C GLU A 63 -2.38 2.99 10.29
N THR A 64 -3.08 4.05 9.89
CA THR A 64 -2.42 5.32 9.56
C THR A 64 -2.04 6.03 10.86
N VAL A 65 -0.79 6.42 10.97
CA VAL A 65 -0.22 7.16 12.11
C VAL A 65 0.35 8.51 11.62
N GLU A 66 0.78 9.36 12.54
CA GLU A 66 1.20 10.73 12.24
C GLU A 66 2.28 10.83 11.15
N ASP A 67 3.25 9.90 11.15
CA ASP A 67 4.39 9.90 10.24
C ASP A 67 4.39 8.73 9.22
N GLY A 68 3.26 8.00 9.10
CA GLY A 68 3.19 6.89 8.14
C GLY A 68 2.16 5.82 8.47
N PHE A 69 2.60 4.56 8.49
CA PHE A 69 1.74 3.40 8.66
C PHE A 69 2.32 2.41 9.68
N GLN A 70 1.49 1.99 10.63
CA GLN A 70 1.77 0.82 11.47
C GLN A 70 1.14 -0.40 10.83
N VAL A 71 1.96 -1.38 10.46
CA VAL A 71 1.54 -2.56 9.70
C VAL A 71 1.66 -3.81 10.55
N HIS A 72 0.54 -4.51 10.74
CA HIS A 72 0.46 -5.83 11.35
C HIS A 72 0.27 -6.86 10.23
N PRO A 73 1.20 -7.79 10.06
CA PRO A 73 1.26 -8.62 8.86
C PRO A 73 0.17 -9.68 8.75
N THR A 74 -0.15 -10.04 7.52
CA THR A 74 -1.08 -11.11 7.16
C THR A 74 -0.57 -12.51 7.55
N MET A 75 0.76 -12.70 7.60
CA MET A 75 1.39 -14.03 7.75
C MET A 75 0.98 -14.79 9.01
N LYS A 76 0.68 -14.09 10.12
CA LYS A 76 0.11 -14.74 11.30
C LYS A 76 -1.26 -15.37 11.04
N SER A 77 -1.99 -14.83 10.08
CA SER A 77 -3.29 -15.39 9.66
C SER A 77 -3.13 -16.62 8.76
N ILE A 78 -2.01 -16.75 8.05
CA ILE A 78 -1.69 -17.89 7.17
C ILE A 78 -1.39 -19.13 7.99
N GLU A 79 -0.62 -19.02 9.06
CA GLU A 79 -0.29 -20.13 9.96
C GLU A 79 -1.53 -20.75 10.64
N PHE A 80 -2.60 -19.95 10.80
CA PHE A 80 -3.86 -20.38 11.42
C PHE A 80 -4.92 -20.90 10.42
N GLY A 81 -4.58 -21.08 9.13
CA GLY A 81 -5.53 -21.55 8.11
C GLY A 81 -6.62 -20.55 7.75
N LEU A 82 -6.47 -19.28 8.14
CA LEU A 82 -7.45 -18.20 7.91
C LEU A 82 -7.53 -17.78 6.43
N LEU A 83 -6.56 -18.18 5.59
CA LEU A 83 -6.60 -17.96 4.14
C LEU A 83 -7.86 -18.53 3.45
N LYS A 84 -8.49 -19.51 4.06
CA LYS A 84 -9.79 -20.01 3.58
C LYS A 84 -10.93 -18.99 3.74
N ALA A 85 -10.75 -17.97 4.58
CA ALA A 85 -11.71 -16.90 4.78
C ALA A 85 -11.57 -15.74 3.78
N LEU A 86 -10.49 -15.71 3.00
CA LEU A 86 -10.24 -14.71 1.93
C LEU A 86 -10.76 -15.18 0.56
N ALA A 87 -11.46 -16.30 0.50
CA ALA A 87 -12.10 -16.79 -0.71
C ALA A 87 -13.21 -15.80 -1.14
N GLY A 88 -13.04 -15.20 -2.31
CA GLY A 88 -14.05 -14.34 -2.93
C GLY A 88 -14.01 -12.85 -2.52
N GLY A 89 -12.93 -12.36 -1.95
CA GLY A 89 -12.76 -10.94 -1.62
C GLY A 89 -12.54 -10.07 -2.87
N THR A 90 -13.02 -8.82 -2.81
CA THR A 90 -12.70 -7.80 -3.81
C THR A 90 -11.47 -7.02 -3.38
N LEU A 91 -10.47 -6.95 -4.26
CA LEU A 91 -9.29 -6.10 -4.10
C LEU A 91 -9.50 -4.81 -4.88
N ASP A 92 -10.13 -3.83 -4.23
CA ASP A 92 -10.41 -2.53 -4.84
C ASP A 92 -9.13 -1.72 -5.07
N CYS A 93 -8.60 -1.82 -6.27
CA CYS A 93 -7.44 -1.07 -6.72
C CYS A 93 -7.78 0.38 -7.12
N GLY A 94 -9.06 0.74 -7.23
CA GLY A 94 -9.48 2.02 -7.77
C GLY A 94 -8.86 2.28 -9.14
N GLU A 95 -8.35 3.50 -9.36
CA GLU A 95 -7.66 3.87 -10.60
C GLU A 95 -6.14 3.56 -10.58
N SER A 96 -5.65 2.89 -9.53
CA SER A 96 -4.24 2.64 -9.33
C SER A 96 -3.73 1.43 -10.12
N GLY A 97 -3.20 1.66 -11.31
CA GLY A 97 -2.53 0.61 -12.08
C GLY A 97 -1.28 0.01 -11.41
N SER A 98 -0.64 0.76 -10.51
CA SER A 98 0.47 0.24 -9.71
C SER A 98 -0.03 -0.77 -8.68
N THR A 99 -1.10 -0.45 -7.96
CA THR A 99 -1.72 -1.35 -7.00
C THR A 99 -2.17 -2.65 -7.67
N LEU A 100 -2.88 -2.57 -8.79
CA LEU A 100 -3.30 -3.76 -9.54
C LEU A 100 -2.11 -4.67 -9.88
N ARG A 101 -1.04 -4.11 -10.45
CA ARG A 101 0.15 -4.89 -10.86
C ARG A 101 0.86 -5.55 -9.68
N PHE A 102 0.87 -4.92 -8.51
CA PHE A 102 1.47 -5.51 -7.32
C PHE A 102 0.55 -6.52 -6.65
N MET A 103 -0.75 -6.26 -6.59
CA MET A 103 -1.69 -7.13 -5.87
C MET A 103 -1.98 -8.43 -6.61
N LEU A 104 -1.96 -8.44 -7.94
CA LEU A 104 -2.12 -9.68 -8.73
C LEU A 104 -1.14 -10.78 -8.29
N PRO A 105 0.20 -10.59 -8.37
CA PRO A 105 1.14 -11.62 -7.94
C PRO A 105 1.10 -11.88 -6.43
N VAL A 106 0.78 -10.89 -5.60
CA VAL A 106 0.64 -11.08 -4.15
C VAL A 106 -0.54 -12.01 -3.85
N ALA A 107 -1.71 -11.75 -4.42
CA ALA A 107 -2.88 -12.61 -4.25
C ALA A 107 -2.60 -14.04 -4.73
N CYS A 108 -1.96 -14.20 -5.89
CA CYS A 108 -1.55 -15.51 -6.40
C CYS A 108 -0.59 -16.23 -5.45
N ALA A 109 0.42 -15.54 -4.94
CA ALA A 109 1.40 -16.13 -4.03
C ALA A 109 0.79 -16.55 -2.68
N LEU A 110 -0.23 -15.83 -2.23
CA LEU A 110 -1.00 -16.17 -1.03
C LEU A 110 -2.07 -17.25 -1.28
N GLY A 111 -2.31 -17.66 -2.52
CA GLY A 111 -3.38 -18.59 -2.88
C GLY A 111 -4.78 -17.99 -2.65
N ALA A 112 -4.92 -16.68 -2.65
CA ALA A 112 -6.19 -16.00 -2.44
C ALA A 112 -7.03 -16.01 -3.73
N GLU A 113 -8.30 -16.43 -3.63
CA GLU A 113 -9.29 -16.19 -4.68
C GLU A 113 -9.80 -14.76 -4.53
N ALA A 114 -9.54 -13.91 -5.53
CA ALA A 114 -9.88 -12.49 -5.46
C ALA A 114 -10.39 -11.95 -6.80
N THR A 115 -11.30 -10.98 -6.71
CA THR A 115 -11.73 -10.15 -7.83
C THR A 115 -11.03 -8.80 -7.74
N PHE A 116 -10.63 -8.26 -8.91
CA PHE A 116 -9.95 -6.96 -9.01
C PHE A 116 -10.82 -5.94 -9.74
#